data_a450567d57aec67314a305719946571e
#
_entry.id   a450567d57aec67314a305719946571e
#
_cell.length_a   1.000
_cell.length_b   1.000
_cell.length_c   1.000
_cell.angle_alpha   90.00
_cell.angle_beta   90.00
_cell.angle_gamma   90.00
#
_symmetry.space_group_name_H-M   'P 1'
#
loop_
_entity.id
_entity.type
_entity.pdbx_description
1 polymer ?
#
loop_
_entity_poly.entity_id
_entity_poly.type
_entity_poly.pdbx_seq_one_letter_code
_entity_poly.pdbx_strand_id
1 'polypeptide(L)'
;MALTKVNSGGINFSTGTILQTVIVLTTTQASQTVTTSDTQLGLLTKAITPLGANSKFLVYVRWFGEVGSSHNVCFNIQMNGTRVNINSGGRGYALAMPLRTYDAVNDSSTPEPTNFQTLVSTSSVIGTAITFRAVVDSNSSRTLWNNRCFATTSTDYERGTSELIITEVAG
;
A
#
# COMPACT_ATOMS: atom_id res chain seq x y z
N MET A 1 -35.67 15.62 15.13
CA MET A 1 -34.77 15.13 16.20
C MET A 1 -33.37 15.20 15.65
N ALA A 2 -32.51 16.12 16.15
CA ALA A 2 -31.13 16.25 15.69
C ALA A 2 -30.34 15.13 16.35
N LEU A 3 -29.69 14.29 15.54
CA LEU A 3 -28.69 13.34 16.02
C LEU A 3 -27.52 14.13 16.57
N THR A 4 -27.34 14.12 17.89
CA THR A 4 -26.19 14.71 18.53
C THR A 4 -24.94 13.92 18.09
N LYS A 5 -24.06 14.57 17.33
CA LYS A 5 -22.77 13.98 16.99
C LYS A 5 -21.99 13.76 18.29
N VAL A 6 -21.83 12.52 18.69
CA VAL A 6 -20.97 12.21 19.84
C VAL A 6 -19.55 12.51 19.45
N ASN A 7 -18.97 13.56 20.02
CA ASN A 7 -17.56 13.85 19.84
C ASN A 7 -16.73 12.76 20.52
N SER A 8 -15.75 12.21 19.81
CA SER A 8 -14.86 11.16 20.26
C SER A 8 -14.10 11.49 21.57
N GLY A 9 -14.09 12.73 22.00
CA GLY A 9 -13.46 13.18 23.25
C GLY A 9 -14.16 12.72 24.56
N GLY A 10 -15.31 12.05 24.45
CA GLY A 10 -16.07 11.54 25.61
C GLY A 10 -16.27 10.02 25.62
N ILE A 11 -15.78 9.30 24.61
CA ILE A 11 -15.92 7.85 24.52
C ILE A 11 -14.54 7.21 24.71
N ASN A 12 -14.36 6.47 25.79
CA ASN A 12 -13.20 5.61 25.95
C ASN A 12 -13.45 4.30 25.19
N PHE A 13 -12.78 4.15 24.05
CA PHE A 13 -12.79 2.88 23.33
C PHE A 13 -11.85 1.89 24.01
N SER A 14 -12.28 0.65 24.11
CA SER A 14 -11.38 -0.43 24.55
C SER A 14 -10.24 -0.59 23.55
N THR A 15 -9.03 -0.84 24.05
CA THR A 15 -7.86 -1.18 23.21
C THR A 15 -8.24 -2.31 22.23
N GLY A 16 -7.90 -2.14 20.98
CA GLY A 16 -8.24 -3.10 19.92
C GLY A 16 -9.57 -2.84 19.21
N THR A 17 -10.39 -1.87 19.67
CA THR A 17 -11.63 -1.50 18.96
C THR A 17 -11.29 -0.88 17.60
N ILE A 18 -11.92 -1.38 16.54
CA ILE A 18 -11.84 -0.75 15.21
C ILE A 18 -12.64 0.56 15.24
N LEU A 19 -11.97 1.67 14.97
CA LEU A 19 -12.57 3.01 14.98
C LEU A 19 -13.08 3.40 13.60
N GLN A 20 -12.32 3.10 12.55
CA GLN A 20 -12.69 3.34 11.17
C GLN A 20 -11.84 2.51 10.20
N THR A 21 -12.33 2.37 8.98
CA THR A 21 -11.59 1.79 7.86
C THR A 21 -11.77 2.68 6.64
N VAL A 22 -10.68 2.98 5.95
CA VAL A 22 -10.68 3.68 4.67
C VAL A 22 -10.04 2.81 3.60
N ILE A 23 -10.58 2.86 2.38
CA ILE A 23 -10.20 1.98 1.28
C ILE A 23 -9.91 2.82 0.05
N VAL A 24 -8.84 2.48 -0.66
CA VAL A 24 -8.60 2.87 -2.05
C VAL A 24 -8.65 1.62 -2.89
N LEU A 25 -9.48 1.63 -3.91
CA LEU A 25 -9.52 0.60 -4.96
C LEU A 25 -9.17 1.27 -6.28
N THR A 26 -8.28 0.69 -7.05
CA THR A 26 -7.89 1.22 -8.37
C THR A 26 -7.84 0.11 -9.41
N THR A 27 -8.44 0.41 -10.56
CA THR A 27 -8.37 -0.41 -11.77
C THR A 27 -7.54 0.28 -12.87
N THR A 28 -6.97 1.45 -12.56
CA THR A 28 -6.20 2.24 -13.52
C THR A 28 -4.99 1.46 -13.98
N GLN A 29 -4.94 1.20 -15.27
CA GLN A 29 -3.82 0.54 -15.93
C GLN A 29 -2.76 1.57 -16.26
N ALA A 30 -1.53 1.32 -15.84
CA ALA A 30 -0.41 2.21 -16.12
C ALA A 30 0.91 1.45 -16.06
N SER A 31 1.92 1.98 -16.75
CA SER A 31 3.31 1.61 -16.50
C SER A 31 3.97 2.68 -15.66
N GLN A 32 4.91 2.30 -14.83
CA GLN A 32 5.74 3.22 -14.07
C GLN A 32 7.20 2.75 -14.04
N THR A 33 8.12 3.70 -14.09
CA THR A 33 9.55 3.43 -13.88
C THR A 33 9.85 3.49 -12.38
N VAL A 34 10.56 2.49 -11.90
CA VAL A 34 11.03 2.37 -10.52
C VAL A 34 12.54 2.40 -10.53
N THR A 35 13.11 3.11 -9.57
CA THR A 35 14.57 3.30 -9.42
C THR A 35 14.99 2.96 -8.00
N THR A 36 16.17 3.44 -7.61
CA THR A 36 16.72 3.26 -6.25
C THR A 36 16.03 4.12 -5.20
N SER A 37 15.12 5.00 -5.61
CA SER A 37 14.34 5.86 -4.71
C SER A 37 12.90 5.37 -4.62
N ASP A 38 12.29 5.55 -3.45
CA ASP A 38 10.87 5.23 -3.25
C ASP A 38 9.98 5.95 -4.26
N THR A 39 9.25 5.18 -5.00
CA THR A 39 8.22 5.65 -5.93
C THR A 39 6.86 5.18 -5.44
N GLN A 40 5.84 6.02 -5.50
CA GLN A 40 4.49 5.61 -5.16
C GLN A 40 4.06 4.45 -6.05
N LEU A 41 3.55 3.39 -5.44
CA LEU A 41 3.08 2.20 -6.14
C LEU A 41 1.68 2.44 -6.72
N GLY A 42 1.62 2.73 -8.01
CA GLY A 42 0.36 3.07 -8.68
C GLY A 42 -0.35 4.25 -7.97
N LEU A 43 -1.66 4.12 -7.76
CA LEU A 43 -2.49 5.13 -7.08
C LEU A 43 -2.78 4.79 -5.60
N LEU A 44 -1.96 3.92 -4.98
CA LEU A 44 -2.19 3.40 -3.63
C LEU A 44 -1.69 4.38 -2.56
N THR A 45 -2.42 5.48 -2.38
CA THR A 45 -2.18 6.48 -1.33
C THR A 45 -3.50 6.97 -0.75
N LYS A 46 -3.54 7.18 0.56
CA LYS A 46 -4.73 7.69 1.25
C LYS A 46 -4.35 8.39 2.55
N ALA A 47 -5.01 9.51 2.80
CA ALA A 47 -5.01 10.15 4.10
C ALA A 47 -6.16 9.60 4.96
N ILE A 48 -5.89 9.45 6.25
CA ILE A 48 -6.86 9.12 7.30
C ILE A 48 -6.70 10.13 8.44
N THR A 49 -7.83 10.63 8.96
CA THR A 49 -7.82 11.51 10.13
C THR A 49 -8.16 10.67 11.37
N PRO A 50 -7.22 10.51 12.32
CA PRO A 50 -7.44 9.69 13.51
C PRO A 50 -8.65 10.11 14.32
N LEU A 51 -9.41 9.14 14.79
CA LEU A 51 -10.54 9.30 15.70
C LEU A 51 -10.11 9.06 17.16
N GLY A 52 -9.02 8.34 17.37
CA GLY A 52 -8.43 8.07 18.68
C GLY A 52 -7.03 8.65 18.83
N ALA A 53 -6.65 9.05 20.06
CA ALA A 53 -5.26 9.34 20.37
C ALA A 53 -4.46 8.03 20.49
N ASN A 54 -3.20 8.07 20.05
CA ASN A 54 -2.30 6.90 20.08
C ASN A 54 -2.85 5.66 19.34
N SER A 55 -3.71 5.88 18.35
CA SER A 55 -4.27 4.80 17.54
C SER A 55 -3.17 3.99 16.86
N LYS A 56 -3.48 2.72 16.61
CA LYS A 56 -2.71 1.83 15.74
C LYS A 56 -3.39 1.75 14.38
N PHE A 57 -2.60 1.57 13.34
CA PHE A 57 -3.10 1.47 11.97
C PHE A 57 -2.66 0.16 11.36
N LEU A 58 -3.60 -0.73 11.08
CA LEU A 58 -3.35 -1.89 10.23
C LEU A 58 -3.46 -1.42 8.77
N VAL A 59 -2.36 -1.44 8.07
CA VAL A 59 -2.27 -1.03 6.67
C VAL A 59 -2.03 -2.28 5.83
N TYR A 60 -2.99 -2.58 4.97
CA TYR A 60 -2.95 -3.70 4.02
C TYR A 60 -2.90 -3.18 2.60
N VAL A 61 -2.05 -3.79 1.79
CA VAL A 61 -1.92 -3.51 0.36
C VAL A 61 -2.03 -4.81 -0.41
N ARG A 62 -2.86 -4.80 -1.43
CA ARG A 62 -2.85 -5.77 -2.52
C ARG A 62 -2.49 -5.03 -3.80
N TRP A 63 -1.33 -5.29 -4.32
CA TRP A 63 -0.95 -4.81 -5.64
C TRP A 63 -1.14 -5.94 -6.66
N PHE A 64 -1.75 -5.63 -7.80
CA PHE A 64 -1.87 -6.51 -8.95
C PHE A 64 -1.11 -5.90 -10.12
N GLY A 65 -0.26 -6.69 -10.75
CA GLY A 65 0.50 -6.19 -11.89
C GLY A 65 1.65 -7.10 -12.28
N GLU A 66 2.47 -6.59 -13.17
CA GLU A 66 3.64 -7.30 -13.68
C GLU A 66 4.90 -6.48 -13.47
N VAL A 67 6.01 -7.17 -13.25
CA VAL A 67 7.34 -6.58 -13.10
C VAL A 67 8.24 -7.14 -14.17
N GLY A 68 8.87 -6.27 -14.96
CA GLY A 68 9.79 -6.68 -16.03
C GLY A 68 11.01 -7.48 -15.55
N SER A 69 11.38 -7.32 -14.29
CA SER A 69 12.35 -8.17 -13.59
C SER A 69 12.10 -8.06 -12.10
N SER A 70 11.83 -9.18 -11.44
CA SER A 70 11.53 -9.22 -10.01
C SER A 70 12.76 -9.06 -9.11
N HIS A 71 13.97 -9.18 -9.65
CA HIS A 71 15.18 -9.05 -8.84
C HIS A 71 15.30 -7.68 -8.19
N ASN A 72 15.39 -7.67 -6.87
CA ASN A 72 15.60 -6.48 -6.05
C ASN A 72 14.51 -5.40 -6.18
N VAL A 73 13.28 -5.77 -6.52
CA VAL A 73 12.11 -4.91 -6.39
C VAL A 73 11.53 -5.10 -5.00
N CYS A 74 11.42 -4.02 -4.25
CA CYS A 74 11.02 -4.03 -2.85
C CYS A 74 9.76 -3.20 -2.66
N PHE A 75 8.71 -3.80 -2.07
CA PHE A 75 7.48 -3.12 -1.71
C PHE A 75 7.47 -2.74 -0.24
N ASN A 76 7.09 -1.51 0.05
CA ASN A 76 7.04 -0.95 1.39
C ASN A 76 5.80 -0.07 1.59
N ILE A 77 5.59 0.35 2.84
CA ILE A 77 4.57 1.33 3.22
C ILE A 77 5.28 2.53 3.83
N GLN A 78 4.84 3.72 3.45
CA GLN A 78 5.23 4.97 4.08
C GLN A 78 4.07 5.57 4.85
N MET A 79 4.40 6.20 5.98
CA MET A 79 3.54 7.09 6.74
C MET A 79 4.16 8.48 6.70
N ASN A 80 3.44 9.46 6.20
CA ASN A 80 3.91 10.85 6.04
C ASN A 80 5.29 10.96 5.36
N GLY A 81 5.53 10.12 4.34
CA GLY A 81 6.77 10.11 3.57
C GLY A 81 7.92 9.27 4.16
N THR A 82 7.76 8.70 5.34
CA THR A 82 8.77 7.85 5.98
C THR A 82 8.33 6.39 5.96
N ARG A 83 9.21 5.47 5.57
CA ARG A 83 8.96 4.03 5.64
C ARG A 83 8.68 3.60 7.06
N VAL A 84 7.71 2.70 7.26
CA VAL A 84 7.31 2.19 8.56
C VAL A 84 7.72 0.73 8.75
N ASN A 85 8.02 0.38 10.02
CA ASN A 85 8.30 -1.00 10.45
C ASN A 85 9.41 -1.72 9.66
N ILE A 86 10.35 -0.97 9.15
CA ILE A 86 11.56 -1.51 8.55
C ILE A 86 12.77 -1.13 9.41
N ASN A 87 13.74 -2.00 9.44
CA ASN A 87 14.99 -1.69 10.11
C ASN A 87 15.75 -0.60 9.33
N SER A 88 16.29 0.38 10.02
CA SER A 88 16.97 1.56 9.46
C SER A 88 18.35 1.21 8.89
N GLY A 89 18.44 0.45 7.84
CA GLY A 89 19.73 -0.03 7.38
C GLY A 89 19.94 -0.05 5.88
N GLY A 90 19.13 0.65 5.12
CA GLY A 90 19.34 0.73 3.67
C GLY A 90 18.31 -0.02 2.83
N ARG A 91 18.54 0.01 1.57
CA ARG A 91 17.71 -0.58 0.54
C ARG A 91 17.82 -2.11 0.54
N GLY A 92 17.00 -2.81 1.06
CA GLY A 92 16.99 -4.29 1.14
C GLY A 92 15.96 -4.77 2.12
N TYR A 93 15.42 -3.85 2.90
CA TYR A 93 14.29 -4.13 3.76
C TYR A 93 13.01 -3.87 3.00
N ALA A 94 12.23 -4.91 2.83
CA ALA A 94 10.94 -4.89 2.16
C ALA A 94 9.89 -5.55 3.04
N LEU A 95 8.67 -5.06 2.97
CA LEU A 95 7.50 -5.77 3.51
C LEU A 95 7.10 -6.92 2.60
N ALA A 96 7.34 -6.76 1.30
CA ALA A 96 7.15 -7.80 0.30
C ALA A 96 8.07 -7.59 -0.90
N MET A 97 8.26 -8.65 -1.65
CA MET A 97 8.88 -8.63 -2.98
C MET A 97 7.93 -9.34 -3.94
N PRO A 98 7.75 -8.85 -5.17
CA PRO A 98 6.90 -9.52 -6.15
C PRO A 98 7.53 -10.88 -6.48
N LEU A 99 6.70 -11.91 -6.50
CA LEU A 99 7.08 -13.21 -7.00
C LEU A 99 6.73 -13.29 -8.49
N ARG A 100 7.63 -13.84 -9.27
CA ARG A 100 7.32 -14.31 -10.63
C ARG A 100 7.32 -15.83 -10.57
N THR A 101 6.13 -16.41 -10.60
CA THR A 101 5.97 -17.86 -10.60
C THR A 101 5.90 -18.43 -12.01
N TYR A 102 5.67 -17.57 -12.98
CA TYR A 102 5.55 -17.96 -14.38
C TYR A 102 6.89 -17.88 -15.11
N ASP A 103 7.02 -18.62 -16.20
CA ASP A 103 8.26 -18.81 -16.94
C ASP A 103 8.98 -17.49 -17.29
N ALA A 104 10.25 -17.41 -16.93
CA ALA A 104 11.10 -16.25 -17.13
C ALA A 104 11.32 -15.88 -18.62
N VAL A 105 10.83 -16.70 -19.54
CA VAL A 105 11.02 -16.54 -21.00
C VAL A 105 9.84 -15.84 -21.67
N ASN A 106 8.68 -15.79 -21.02
CA ASN A 106 7.45 -15.21 -21.59
C ASN A 106 6.85 -14.13 -20.70
N ASP A 107 7.44 -12.95 -20.76
CA ASP A 107 7.18 -11.82 -19.85
C ASP A 107 5.90 -11.03 -20.18
N SER A 108 5.10 -11.48 -21.13
CA SER A 108 4.07 -10.62 -21.71
C SER A 108 2.68 -10.76 -21.10
N SER A 109 2.45 -11.77 -20.25
CA SER A 109 1.11 -12.09 -19.71
C SER A 109 1.21 -12.81 -18.37
N THR A 110 1.94 -12.23 -17.41
CA THR A 110 2.21 -12.84 -16.12
C THR A 110 1.97 -11.89 -14.93
N PRO A 111 0.84 -11.14 -14.92
CA PRO A 111 0.55 -10.28 -13.78
C PRO A 111 0.16 -11.13 -12.58
N GLU A 112 0.68 -10.78 -11.42
CA GLU A 112 0.43 -11.49 -10.17
C GLU A 112 0.04 -10.52 -9.05
N PRO A 113 -0.83 -10.97 -8.11
CA PRO A 113 -1.09 -10.18 -6.92
C PRO A 113 0.06 -10.35 -5.93
N THR A 114 0.54 -9.23 -5.40
CA THR A 114 1.44 -9.20 -4.25
C THR A 114 0.72 -8.55 -3.09
N ASN A 115 0.64 -9.25 -1.97
CA ASN A 115 -0.04 -8.80 -0.77
C ASN A 115 0.99 -8.52 0.33
N PHE A 116 0.84 -7.40 1.02
CA PHE A 116 1.66 -7.06 2.18
C PHE A 116 0.91 -6.18 3.16
N GLN A 117 1.29 -6.26 4.41
CA GLN A 117 0.65 -5.51 5.47
C GLN A 117 1.63 -5.18 6.58
N THR A 118 1.28 -4.19 7.36
CA THR A 118 2.01 -3.83 8.57
C THR A 118 1.08 -3.19 9.59
N LEU A 119 1.38 -3.36 10.88
CA LEU A 119 0.73 -2.64 11.96
C LEU A 119 1.64 -1.50 12.40
N VAL A 120 1.15 -0.27 12.28
CA VAL A 120 1.88 0.94 12.64
C VAL A 120 1.32 1.47 13.96
N SER A 121 2.17 1.61 14.96
CA SER A 121 1.84 2.34 16.20
C SER A 121 2.35 3.77 16.07
N THR A 122 1.54 4.73 16.41
CA THR A 122 1.89 6.15 16.30
C THR A 122 1.31 6.94 17.46
N SER A 123 1.97 8.02 17.83
CA SER A 123 1.44 9.04 18.73
C SER A 123 0.43 9.94 17.99
N SER A 124 -0.58 9.34 17.37
CA SER A 124 -1.57 10.06 16.58
C SER A 124 -2.30 11.12 17.40
N VAL A 125 -2.50 12.27 16.77
CA VAL A 125 -3.29 13.35 17.34
C VAL A 125 -4.65 13.35 16.63
N ILE A 126 -5.72 13.33 17.41
CA ILE A 126 -7.09 13.40 16.88
C ILE A 126 -7.24 14.63 15.98
N GLY A 127 -7.81 14.44 14.81
CA GLY A 127 -8.05 15.52 13.86
C GLY A 127 -6.86 15.88 12.97
N THR A 128 -5.66 15.34 13.21
CA THR A 128 -4.49 15.57 12.36
C THR A 128 -4.35 14.44 11.34
N ALA A 129 -4.47 14.77 10.06
CA ALA A 129 -4.42 13.76 8.99
C ALA A 129 -3.04 13.09 8.91
N ILE A 130 -3.05 11.79 8.71
CA ILE A 130 -1.89 10.93 8.44
C ILE A 130 -2.05 10.35 7.04
N THR A 131 -1.02 10.46 6.22
CA THR A 131 -1.05 9.89 4.86
C THR A 131 -0.26 8.60 4.82
N PHE A 132 -0.92 7.52 4.44
CA PHE A 132 -0.27 6.26 4.11
C PHE A 132 -0.15 6.10 2.60
N ARG A 133 0.96 5.50 2.18
CA ARG A 133 1.27 5.28 0.79
C ARG A 133 2.01 3.96 0.61
N ALA A 134 1.57 3.13 -0.33
CA ALA A 134 2.38 2.03 -0.80
C ALA A 134 3.49 2.57 -1.70
N VAL A 135 4.71 2.08 -1.52
CA VAL A 135 5.88 2.50 -2.29
C VAL A 135 6.66 1.31 -2.78
N VAL A 136 7.41 1.54 -3.83
CA VAL A 136 8.29 0.56 -4.44
C VAL A 136 9.63 1.18 -4.78
N ASP A 137 10.69 0.43 -4.59
CA ASP A 137 12.03 0.74 -5.07
C ASP A 137 12.70 -0.48 -5.70
N SER A 138 13.81 -0.25 -6.39
CA SER A 138 14.61 -1.29 -7.03
C SER A 138 16.09 -0.90 -7.03
N ASN A 139 16.99 -1.88 -7.17
CA ASN A 139 18.43 -1.61 -7.26
C ASN A 139 18.86 -0.97 -8.59
N SER A 140 18.00 -0.98 -9.58
CA SER A 140 18.24 -0.40 -10.90
C SER A 140 16.90 -0.01 -11.52
N SER A 141 16.94 0.73 -12.62
CA SER A 141 15.71 1.09 -13.33
C SER A 141 14.94 -0.16 -13.77
N ARG A 142 13.67 -0.22 -13.40
CA ARG A 142 12.72 -1.29 -13.73
C ARG A 142 11.42 -0.68 -14.16
N THR A 143 10.67 -1.42 -14.97
CA THR A 143 9.28 -1.04 -15.30
C THR A 143 8.32 -1.97 -14.58
N LEU A 144 7.32 -1.37 -13.94
CA LEU A 144 6.17 -2.06 -13.38
C LEU A 144 4.94 -1.70 -14.21
N TRP A 145 4.05 -2.66 -14.38
CA TRP A 145 2.74 -2.47 -15.00
C TRP A 145 1.66 -2.70 -13.94
N ASN A 146 1.00 -1.61 -13.58
CA ASN A 146 -0.04 -1.62 -12.55
C ASN A 146 -1.37 -2.05 -13.18
N ASN A 147 -2.06 -2.98 -12.54
CA ASN A 147 -3.39 -3.49 -12.90
C ASN A 147 -3.48 -4.12 -14.30
N ARG A 148 -2.35 -4.52 -14.84
CA ARG A 148 -2.24 -5.16 -16.15
C ARG A 148 -0.94 -5.94 -16.31
N CYS A 149 -0.86 -6.75 -17.37
CA CYS A 149 0.39 -7.33 -17.85
C CYS A 149 1.17 -6.35 -18.75
N PHE A 150 2.36 -6.74 -19.15
CA PHE A 150 3.20 -6.01 -20.11
C PHE A 150 2.52 -5.84 -21.48
N ALA A 151 2.01 -6.93 -22.03
CA ALA A 151 1.33 -6.90 -23.30
C ALA A 151 0.00 -6.14 -23.19
N THR A 152 -0.14 -5.05 -23.93
CA THR A 152 -1.33 -4.18 -23.87
C THR A 152 -2.19 -4.23 -25.11
N THR A 153 -1.73 -4.95 -26.16
CA THR A 153 -2.32 -4.91 -27.50
C THR A 153 -3.53 -5.81 -27.66
N SER A 154 -3.80 -6.70 -26.70
CA SER A 154 -4.96 -7.59 -26.74
C SER A 154 -5.91 -7.32 -25.56
N THR A 155 -7.20 -7.41 -25.81
CA THR A 155 -8.26 -7.40 -24.81
C THR A 155 -8.30 -8.68 -23.99
N ASP A 156 -7.55 -9.70 -24.39
CA ASP A 156 -7.57 -11.04 -23.81
C ASP A 156 -6.52 -11.24 -22.70
N TYR A 157 -5.69 -10.22 -22.43
CA TYR A 157 -4.69 -10.30 -21.37
C TYR A 157 -5.26 -9.89 -20.02
N GLU A 158 -4.70 -10.49 -18.96
CA GLU A 158 -5.14 -10.35 -17.59
C GLU A 158 -5.05 -8.91 -17.09
N ARG A 159 -6.13 -8.47 -16.49
CA ARG A 159 -6.28 -7.18 -15.85
C ARG A 159 -6.83 -7.39 -14.45
N GLY A 160 -6.41 -6.57 -13.52
CA GLY A 160 -6.85 -6.70 -12.15
C GLY A 160 -7.00 -5.38 -11.44
N THR A 161 -7.18 -5.49 -10.14
CA THR A 161 -7.36 -4.36 -9.25
C THR A 161 -6.30 -4.37 -8.16
N SER A 162 -5.87 -3.18 -7.78
CA SER A 162 -5.03 -2.99 -6.59
C SER A 162 -5.80 -2.23 -5.54
N GLU A 163 -5.49 -2.49 -4.27
CA GLU A 163 -6.17 -1.87 -3.14
C GLU A 163 -5.21 -1.51 -2.01
N LEU A 164 -5.56 -0.44 -1.30
CA LEU A 164 -4.95 -0.03 -0.05
C LEU A 164 -6.07 0.11 0.98
N ILE A 165 -5.97 -0.65 2.06
CA ILE A 165 -6.91 -0.61 3.19
C ILE A 165 -6.16 -0.13 4.42
N ILE A 166 -6.72 0.86 5.10
CA ILE A 166 -6.19 1.38 6.35
C ILE A 166 -7.27 1.24 7.41
N THR A 167 -7.02 0.43 8.42
CA THR A 167 -7.92 0.25 9.56
C THR A 167 -7.31 0.88 10.79
N GLU A 168 -8.00 1.87 11.35
CA GLU A 168 -7.65 2.48 12.63
C GLU A 168 -8.20 1.64 13.78
N VAL A 169 -7.33 1.35 14.73
CA VAL A 169 -7.62 0.57 15.93
C VAL A 169 -7.27 1.40 17.16
N ALA A 170 -8.13 1.42 18.17
CA ALA A 170 -7.83 2.09 19.45
C ALA A 170 -6.55 1.52 20.09
N GLY A 171 -5.67 2.42 20.50
CA GLY A 171 -4.38 2.10 21.12
C GLY A 171 -4.44 1.76 22.62
#